data_9ed91d1dc0bd53c1affdf4bd8cf8bfb7
#
_entry.id   9ed91d1dc0bd53c1affdf4bd8cf8bfb7
#
_cell.length_a   1.000
_cell.length_b   1.000
_cell.length_c   1.000
_cell.angle_alpha   90.00
_cell.angle_beta   90.00
_cell.angle_gamma   90.00
#
_symmetry.space_group_name_H-M   'P 1'
#
loop_
_entity.id
_entity.type
_entity.pdbx_description
1 polymer ?
#
loop_
_entity_poly.entity_id
_entity_poly.type
_entity_poly.pdbx_seq_one_letter_code
_entity_poly.pdbx_strand_id
1 'polypeptide(L)'
;TQSFLWLLGFSWLLIVCFVGFQYHREKELRTELLDSQLQIINAQLEEALSNARTPHDFFDAHSDFFEGLRITLIDLDGTVVYDSEEPPAEMSNHLDRPEVAAALTDGHGYTIRRQSENNGRTYFYSASRIGDRIVRSSLPYTVSLSQVLNADRNFLWFMGSVTLLL
;
A
#
# COMPACT_ATOMS: atom_id res chain seq x y z
N THR A 1 -34.72 -18.49 -29.04
CA THR A 1 -33.73 -19.18 -28.19
C THR A 1 -32.28 -18.72 -28.40
N GLN A 2 -31.83 -18.55 -29.67
CA GLN A 2 -30.44 -18.09 -29.93
C GLN A 2 -30.20 -16.64 -29.45
N SER A 3 -31.13 -15.72 -29.73
CA SER A 3 -31.02 -14.32 -29.31
C SER A 3 -30.94 -14.18 -27.78
N PHE A 4 -31.66 -15.02 -27.04
CA PHE A 4 -31.62 -15.03 -25.58
C PHE A 4 -30.25 -15.47 -25.03
N LEU A 5 -29.63 -16.49 -25.63
CA LEU A 5 -28.29 -16.93 -25.24
C LEU A 5 -27.23 -15.85 -25.50
N TRP A 6 -27.34 -15.10 -26.58
CA TRP A 6 -26.45 -13.96 -26.88
C TRP A 6 -26.62 -12.83 -25.86
N LEU A 7 -27.86 -12.50 -25.47
CA LEU A 7 -28.14 -11.48 -24.42
C LEU A 7 -27.57 -11.88 -23.08
N LEU A 8 -27.75 -13.15 -22.68
CA LEU A 8 -27.14 -13.69 -21.46
C LEU A 8 -25.61 -13.59 -21.49
N GLY A 9 -24.99 -14.05 -22.58
CA GLY A 9 -23.54 -13.98 -22.74
C GLY A 9 -23.02 -12.57 -22.66
N PHE A 10 -23.68 -11.61 -23.31
CA PHE A 10 -23.31 -10.21 -23.26
C PHE A 10 -23.46 -9.61 -21.85
N SER A 11 -24.55 -9.93 -21.14
CA SER A 11 -24.77 -9.50 -19.75
C SER A 11 -23.66 -9.99 -18.83
N TRP A 12 -23.29 -11.27 -18.92
CA TRP A 12 -22.18 -11.82 -18.13
C TRP A 12 -20.84 -11.19 -18.47
N LEU A 13 -20.58 -10.90 -19.73
CA LEU A 13 -19.36 -10.19 -20.16
C LEU A 13 -19.28 -8.81 -19.51
N LEU A 14 -20.39 -8.06 -19.48
CA LEU A 14 -20.44 -6.74 -18.85
C LEU A 14 -20.18 -6.83 -17.34
N ILE A 15 -20.72 -7.84 -16.64
CA ILE A 15 -20.48 -8.05 -15.22
C ILE A 15 -18.99 -8.32 -14.96
N VAL A 16 -18.36 -9.19 -15.74
CA VAL A 16 -16.93 -9.50 -15.60
C VAL A 16 -16.07 -8.26 -15.86
N CYS A 17 -16.37 -7.50 -16.91
CA CYS A 17 -15.66 -6.24 -17.21
C CYS A 17 -15.84 -5.22 -16.08
N PHE A 18 -17.04 -5.08 -15.52
CA PHE A 18 -17.33 -4.18 -14.42
C PHE A 18 -16.54 -4.55 -13.16
N VAL A 19 -16.58 -5.84 -12.76
CA VAL A 19 -15.82 -6.33 -11.60
C VAL A 19 -14.32 -6.12 -11.79
N GLY A 20 -13.80 -6.39 -12.98
CA GLY A 20 -12.39 -6.14 -13.30
C GLY A 20 -12.02 -4.65 -13.19
N PHE A 21 -12.87 -3.78 -13.72
CA PHE A 21 -12.70 -2.33 -13.63
C PHE A 21 -12.73 -1.83 -12.17
N GLN A 22 -13.71 -2.29 -11.38
CA GLN A 22 -13.82 -1.94 -9.96
C GLN A 22 -12.61 -2.42 -9.15
N TYR A 23 -12.14 -3.64 -9.42
CA TYR A 23 -10.94 -4.15 -8.77
C TYR A 23 -9.70 -3.31 -9.08
N HIS A 24 -9.52 -2.90 -10.33
CA HIS A 24 -8.40 -2.07 -10.75
C HIS A 24 -8.46 -0.69 -10.10
N ARG A 25 -9.64 -0.07 -10.11
CA ARG A 25 -9.88 1.24 -9.49
C ARG A 25 -9.66 1.21 -7.98
N GLU A 26 -10.15 0.18 -7.30
CA GLU A 26 -9.93 0.03 -5.85
C GLU A 26 -8.44 -0.09 -5.51
N LYS A 27 -7.71 -0.85 -6.33
CA LYS A 27 -6.27 -1.00 -6.17
C LYS A 27 -5.52 0.33 -6.32
N GLU A 28 -5.84 1.12 -7.33
CA GLU A 28 -5.24 2.44 -7.55
C GLU A 28 -5.56 3.38 -6.39
N LEU A 29 -6.82 3.47 -5.98
CA LEU A 29 -7.27 4.34 -4.90
C LEU A 29 -6.58 4.00 -3.57
N ARG A 30 -6.45 2.72 -3.24
CA ARG A 30 -5.72 2.28 -2.05
C ARG A 30 -4.24 2.62 -2.11
N THR A 31 -3.63 2.47 -3.27
CA THR A 31 -2.23 2.84 -3.47
C THR A 31 -2.01 4.32 -3.19
N GLU A 32 -2.84 5.20 -3.76
CA GLU A 32 -2.76 6.65 -3.56
C GLU A 32 -3.03 7.05 -2.10
N LEU A 33 -4.03 6.45 -1.46
CA LEU A 33 -4.36 6.72 -0.06
C LEU A 33 -3.23 6.31 0.88
N LEU A 34 -2.69 5.09 0.72
CA LEU A 34 -1.59 4.60 1.55
C LEU A 34 -0.32 5.43 1.34
N ASP A 35 -0.01 5.78 0.10
CA ASP A 35 1.15 6.61 -0.19
C ASP A 35 1.02 7.98 0.49
N SER A 36 -0.13 8.65 0.34
CA SER A 36 -0.40 9.93 1.00
C SER A 36 -0.31 9.83 2.52
N GLN A 37 -0.88 8.78 3.12
CA GLN A 37 -0.81 8.57 4.57
C GLN A 37 0.63 8.37 5.04
N LEU A 38 1.40 7.53 4.35
CA LEU A 38 2.79 7.27 4.73
C LEU A 38 3.70 8.48 4.50
N GLN A 39 3.46 9.28 3.47
CA GLN A 39 4.17 10.55 3.29
C GLN A 39 3.93 11.52 4.46
N ILE A 40 2.69 11.60 4.96
CA ILE A 40 2.37 12.41 6.15
C ILE A 40 3.13 11.88 7.37
N ILE A 41 3.16 10.57 7.58
CA ILE A 41 3.90 9.94 8.69
C ILE A 41 5.40 10.24 8.56
N ASN A 42 5.96 10.12 7.36
CA ASN A 42 7.37 10.42 7.10
C ASN A 42 7.70 11.89 7.43
N ALA A 43 6.85 12.84 7.03
CA ALA A 43 7.02 14.26 7.32
C ALA A 43 6.88 14.57 8.82
N GLN A 44 5.93 13.94 9.50
CA GLN A 44 5.74 14.09 10.95
C GLN A 44 6.91 13.52 11.75
N LEU A 45 7.49 12.40 11.30
CA LEU A 45 8.69 11.84 11.93
C LEU A 45 9.86 12.83 11.82
N GLU A 46 10.07 13.43 10.66
CA GLU A 46 11.11 14.45 10.49
C GLU A 46 10.91 15.62 11.44
N GLU A 47 9.70 16.16 11.51
CA GLU A 47 9.37 17.23 12.45
C GLU A 47 9.65 16.82 13.88
N ALA A 48 9.31 15.60 14.26
CA ALA A 48 9.60 15.07 15.60
C ALA A 48 11.11 14.98 15.88
N LEU A 49 11.90 14.50 14.91
CA LEU A 49 13.36 14.42 15.00
C LEU A 49 14.00 15.81 15.10
N SER A 50 13.49 16.79 14.34
CA SER A 50 13.94 18.19 14.41
C SER A 50 13.66 18.82 15.79
N ASN A 51 12.62 18.35 16.48
CA ASN A 51 12.26 18.76 17.85
C ASN A 51 12.93 17.88 18.94
N ALA A 52 14.04 17.22 18.61
CA ALA A 52 14.84 16.38 19.51
C ALA A 52 14.09 15.17 20.11
N ARG A 53 13.02 14.69 19.47
CA ARG A 53 12.38 13.42 19.80
C ARG A 53 13.17 12.27 19.17
N THR A 54 13.12 11.10 19.80
CA THR A 54 13.72 9.90 19.22
C THR A 54 12.78 9.23 18.22
N PRO A 55 13.30 8.47 17.24
CA PRO A 55 12.45 7.68 16.33
C PRO A 55 11.58 6.66 17.09
N HIS A 56 12.08 6.14 18.21
CA HIS A 56 11.36 5.19 19.05
C HIS A 56 10.14 5.83 19.72
N ASP A 57 10.31 7.02 20.33
CA ASP A 57 9.19 7.75 20.95
C ASP A 57 8.11 8.10 19.94
N PHE A 58 8.51 8.42 18.70
CA PHE A 58 7.57 8.69 17.63
C PHE A 58 6.82 7.42 17.22
N PHE A 59 7.53 6.30 17.05
CA PHE A 59 6.92 5.02 16.69
C PHE A 59 5.92 4.57 17.75
N ASP A 60 6.27 4.61 19.03
CA ASP A 60 5.40 4.22 20.14
C ASP A 60 4.11 5.04 20.18
N ALA A 61 4.20 6.34 19.86
CA ALA A 61 3.03 7.20 19.82
C ALA A 61 2.09 6.93 18.62
N HIS A 62 2.57 6.29 17.54
CA HIS A 62 1.81 6.09 16.30
C HIS A 62 1.47 4.62 16.02
N SER A 63 2.17 3.67 16.62
CA SER A 63 1.96 2.23 16.39
C SER A 63 0.56 1.75 16.77
N ASP A 64 -0.07 2.36 17.77
CA ASP A 64 -1.43 2.02 18.19
C ASP A 64 -2.51 2.46 17.17
N PHE A 65 -2.23 3.49 16.37
CA PHE A 65 -3.15 4.00 15.35
C PHE A 65 -3.02 3.28 14.01
N PHE A 66 -1.86 2.68 13.73
CA PHE A 66 -1.55 2.04 12.45
C PHE A 66 -1.03 0.62 12.67
N GLU A 67 -1.93 -0.35 12.71
CA GLU A 67 -1.57 -1.75 12.87
C GLU A 67 -0.59 -2.22 11.80
N GLY A 68 0.57 -2.67 12.23
CA GLY A 68 1.66 -3.14 11.36
C GLY A 68 2.48 -2.02 10.72
N LEU A 69 2.44 -0.79 11.27
CA LEU A 69 3.35 0.28 10.88
C LEU A 69 4.79 -0.14 11.20
N ARG A 70 5.67 -0.01 10.22
CA ARG A 70 7.12 -0.14 10.39
C ARG A 70 7.79 1.12 9.87
N ILE A 71 8.77 1.62 10.61
CA ILE A 71 9.54 2.82 10.29
C ILE A 71 11.02 2.46 10.21
N THR A 72 11.68 2.94 9.15
CA THR A 72 13.11 2.75 8.91
C THR A 72 13.73 4.11 8.58
N LEU A 73 14.83 4.47 9.24
CA LEU A 73 15.66 5.61 8.86
C LEU A 73 16.90 5.12 8.13
N ILE A 74 17.22 5.75 7.01
CA ILE A 74 18.26 5.33 6.09
C ILE A 74 19.11 6.55 5.73
N ASP A 75 20.42 6.43 5.85
CA ASP A 75 21.34 7.45 5.35
C ASP A 75 21.38 7.45 3.82
N LEU A 76 21.88 8.53 3.20
CA LEU A 76 21.91 8.65 1.73
C LEU A 76 22.76 7.62 1.02
N ASP A 77 23.65 6.93 1.73
CA ASP A 77 24.44 5.79 1.23
C ASP A 77 23.70 4.44 1.32
N GLY A 78 22.45 4.45 1.81
CA GLY A 78 21.61 3.27 1.98
C GLY A 78 21.81 2.50 3.28
N THR A 79 22.65 3.00 4.19
CA THR A 79 22.87 2.40 5.50
C THR A 79 21.65 2.64 6.39
N VAL A 80 21.12 1.59 7.00
CA VAL A 80 20.01 1.68 7.94
C VAL A 80 20.55 2.14 9.29
N VAL A 81 20.03 3.27 9.82
CA VAL A 81 20.41 3.82 11.11
C VAL A 81 19.38 3.54 12.21
N TYR A 82 18.14 3.30 11.83
CA TYR A 82 17.07 2.91 12.74
C TYR A 82 16.03 2.06 12.01
N ASP A 83 15.48 1.07 12.68
CA ASP A 83 14.30 0.33 12.26
C ASP A 83 13.47 -0.06 13.49
N SER A 84 12.14 0.00 13.36
CA SER A 84 11.24 -0.28 14.49
C SER A 84 11.07 -1.76 14.80
N GLU A 85 11.46 -2.67 13.90
CA GLU A 85 11.26 -4.11 14.05
C GLU A 85 12.57 -4.91 14.15
N GLU A 86 13.62 -4.47 13.46
CA GLU A 86 14.88 -5.20 13.33
C GLU A 86 16.09 -4.35 13.76
N PRO A 87 17.10 -4.95 14.40
CA PRO A 87 18.34 -4.24 14.69
C PRO A 87 19.03 -3.76 13.42
N PRO A 88 19.39 -2.46 13.27
CA PRO A 88 20.05 -1.93 12.08
C PRO A 88 21.34 -2.69 11.69
N ALA A 89 22.08 -3.20 12.68
CA ALA A 89 23.33 -3.94 12.46
C ALA A 89 23.13 -5.28 11.71
N GLU A 90 21.92 -5.83 11.72
CA GLU A 90 21.57 -7.08 11.05
C GLU A 90 20.99 -6.84 9.64
N MET A 91 20.75 -5.58 9.29
CA MET A 91 20.11 -5.21 8.04
C MET A 91 21.13 -4.98 6.93
N SER A 92 20.81 -5.44 5.72
CA SER A 92 21.59 -5.13 4.53
C SER A 92 21.42 -3.67 4.11
N ASN A 93 22.34 -3.15 3.28
CA ASN A 93 22.17 -1.84 2.68
C ASN A 93 20.88 -1.77 1.84
N HIS A 94 20.15 -0.67 1.91
CA HIS A 94 18.85 -0.49 1.30
C HIS A 94 18.85 0.39 0.04
N LEU A 95 20.02 0.74 -0.48
CA LEU A 95 20.15 1.60 -1.66
C LEU A 95 19.50 1.03 -2.91
N ASP A 96 19.47 -0.30 -3.03
CA ASP A 96 18.89 -1.05 -4.15
C ASP A 96 17.36 -1.19 -4.09
N ARG A 97 16.74 -0.72 -3.01
CA ARG A 97 15.28 -0.77 -2.85
C ARG A 97 14.62 0.24 -3.79
N PRO A 98 13.62 -0.16 -4.61
CA PRO A 98 13.01 0.72 -5.60
C PRO A 98 12.48 2.03 -5.01
N GLU A 99 11.80 1.97 -3.86
CA GLU A 99 11.29 3.13 -3.16
C GLU A 99 12.40 4.06 -2.65
N VAL A 100 13.51 3.49 -2.19
CA VAL A 100 14.68 4.26 -1.70
C VAL A 100 15.42 4.91 -2.86
N ALA A 101 15.67 4.16 -3.94
CA ALA A 101 16.30 4.69 -5.14
C ALA A 101 15.48 5.83 -5.77
N ALA A 102 14.13 5.69 -5.82
CA ALA A 102 13.25 6.76 -6.29
C ALA A 102 13.28 7.97 -5.34
N ALA A 103 13.27 7.76 -4.02
CA ALA A 103 13.36 8.84 -3.06
C ALA A 103 14.69 9.63 -3.17
N LEU A 104 15.78 8.96 -3.50
CA LEU A 104 17.08 9.61 -3.74
C LEU A 104 17.07 10.53 -4.95
N THR A 105 16.43 10.11 -6.05
CA THR A 105 16.42 10.85 -7.33
C THR A 105 15.32 11.89 -7.40
N ASP A 106 14.10 11.52 -6.99
CA ASP A 106 12.88 12.30 -7.19
C ASP A 106 12.34 12.90 -5.89
N GLY A 107 13.01 12.62 -4.75
CA GLY A 107 12.61 13.09 -3.42
C GLY A 107 11.58 12.18 -2.75
N HIS A 108 10.88 11.35 -3.51
CA HIS A 108 9.86 10.44 -3.04
C HIS A 108 9.77 9.19 -3.92
N GLY A 109 9.41 8.05 -3.31
CA GLY A 109 9.14 6.82 -4.04
C GLY A 109 8.33 5.85 -3.20
N TYR A 110 7.60 4.96 -3.87
CA TYR A 110 6.87 3.89 -3.20
C TYR A 110 7.00 2.56 -3.97
N THR A 111 6.77 1.46 -3.27
CA THR A 111 6.68 0.13 -3.88
C THR A 111 5.74 -0.78 -3.11
N ILE A 112 5.16 -1.74 -3.81
CA ILE A 112 4.35 -2.80 -3.22
C ILE A 112 5.13 -4.10 -3.38
N ARG A 113 5.49 -4.74 -2.26
CA ARG A 113 6.30 -5.95 -2.29
C ARG A 113 5.78 -7.00 -1.31
N ARG A 114 5.78 -8.25 -1.76
CA ARG A 114 5.57 -9.38 -0.87
C ARG A 114 6.84 -9.58 -0.02
N GLN A 115 6.71 -9.55 1.28
CA GLN A 115 7.80 -9.89 2.17
C GLN A 115 8.05 -11.39 2.06
N SER A 116 9.28 -11.79 1.69
CA SER A 116 9.61 -13.18 1.48
C SER A 116 9.77 -13.92 2.82
N GLU A 117 9.40 -15.17 2.78
CA GLU A 117 9.76 -16.32 3.60
C GLU A 117 8.90 -16.67 4.82
N ASN A 118 8.40 -15.78 5.68
CA ASN A 118 7.73 -16.28 6.88
C ASN A 118 6.20 -16.09 6.97
N ASN A 119 5.59 -15.11 6.33
CA ASN A 119 4.14 -14.91 6.45
C ASN A 119 3.38 -14.63 5.14
N GLY A 120 4.07 -14.51 4.01
CA GLY A 120 3.45 -14.29 2.69
C GLY A 120 2.66 -12.97 2.56
N ARG A 121 2.77 -12.06 3.55
CA ARG A 121 2.07 -10.77 3.53
C ARG A 121 2.70 -9.81 2.53
N THR A 122 1.86 -9.02 1.89
CA THR A 122 2.29 -7.92 1.01
C THR A 122 2.30 -6.64 1.81
N TYR A 123 3.32 -5.82 1.62
CA TYR A 123 3.47 -4.52 2.26
C TYR A 123 3.56 -3.42 1.21
N PHE A 124 3.01 -2.28 1.56
CA PHE A 124 3.21 -1.02 0.87
C PHE A 124 4.32 -0.26 1.57
N TYR A 125 5.34 0.12 0.82
CA TYR A 125 6.48 0.90 1.30
C TYR A 125 6.45 2.28 0.66
N SER A 126 6.61 3.32 1.46
CA SER A 126 6.77 4.70 1.00
C SER A 126 8.05 5.27 1.59
N ALA A 127 8.90 5.87 0.77
CA ALA A 127 10.15 6.49 1.17
C ALA A 127 10.17 7.97 0.73
N SER A 128 10.60 8.83 1.63
CA SER A 128 10.74 10.26 1.38
C SER A 128 12.15 10.71 1.76
N ARG A 129 12.81 11.42 0.84
CA ARG A 129 14.10 12.05 1.15
C ARG A 129 13.86 13.36 1.89
N ILE A 130 14.43 13.47 3.05
CA ILE A 130 14.24 14.59 3.93
C ILE A 130 15.62 15.06 4.41
N GLY A 131 16.10 16.18 3.87
CA GLY A 131 17.43 16.68 4.15
C GLY A 131 18.54 15.70 3.75
N ASP A 132 19.31 15.22 4.73
CA ASP A 132 20.42 14.29 4.59
C ASP A 132 20.07 12.82 4.84
N ARG A 133 18.78 12.50 4.96
CA ARG A 133 18.28 11.16 5.25
C ARG A 133 17.09 10.77 4.39
N ILE A 134 16.79 9.47 4.39
CA ILE A 134 15.57 8.90 3.85
C ILE A 134 14.76 8.33 4.99
N VAL A 135 13.52 8.76 5.09
CA VAL A 135 12.51 8.15 5.97
C VAL A 135 11.69 7.18 5.12
N ARG A 136 11.65 5.94 5.54
CA ARG A 136 10.85 4.89 4.91
C ARG A 136 9.85 4.36 5.92
N SER A 137 8.58 4.36 5.55
CA SER A 137 7.51 3.74 6.32
C SER A 137 6.82 2.64 5.51
N SER A 138 6.22 1.69 6.19
CA SER A 138 5.43 0.64 5.53
C SER A 138 4.21 0.23 6.33
N LEU A 139 3.18 -0.21 5.61
CA LEU A 139 1.96 -0.79 6.15
C LEU A 139 1.59 -2.07 5.39
N PRO A 140 0.89 -3.02 6.03
CA PRO A 140 0.32 -4.17 5.34
C PRO A 140 -0.60 -3.74 4.20
N TYR A 141 -0.40 -4.33 3.02
CA TYR A 141 -1.19 -4.03 1.82
C TYR A 141 -2.01 -5.24 1.42
N THR A 142 -3.33 -5.12 1.54
CA THR A 142 -4.27 -6.17 1.12
C THR A 142 -5.38 -5.57 0.27
N VAL A 143 -5.44 -5.98 -1.00
CA VAL A 143 -6.61 -5.79 -1.84
C VAL A 143 -7.12 -7.17 -2.22
N SER A 144 -8.27 -7.55 -1.70
CA SER A 144 -8.88 -8.83 -2.01
C SER A 144 -10.12 -8.66 -2.89
N LEU A 145 -10.31 -9.59 -3.82
CA LEU A 145 -11.50 -9.61 -4.67
C LEU A 145 -12.79 -9.69 -3.83
N SER A 146 -12.75 -10.36 -2.68
CA SER A 146 -13.88 -10.43 -1.75
C SER A 146 -14.30 -9.07 -1.19
N GLN A 147 -13.36 -8.15 -0.97
CA GLN A 147 -13.68 -6.78 -0.52
C GLN A 147 -14.39 -6.00 -1.63
N VAL A 148 -13.93 -6.10 -2.87
CA VAL A 148 -14.57 -5.47 -4.03
C VAL A 148 -15.98 -6.03 -4.24
N LEU A 149 -16.14 -7.34 -4.22
CA LEU A 149 -17.45 -7.98 -4.39
C LEU A 149 -18.43 -7.65 -3.25
N ASN A 150 -17.95 -7.49 -2.02
CA ASN A 150 -18.78 -7.09 -0.88
C ASN A 150 -19.22 -5.62 -0.96
N ALA A 151 -18.35 -4.73 -1.41
CA ALA A 151 -18.69 -3.31 -1.58
C ALA A 151 -19.80 -3.11 -2.61
N ASP A 152 -19.75 -3.87 -3.72
CA ASP A 152 -20.71 -3.76 -4.82
C ASP A 152 -21.79 -4.86 -4.80
N ARG A 153 -21.98 -5.54 -3.68
CA ARG A 153 -22.93 -6.65 -3.54
C ARG A 153 -24.35 -6.30 -4.02
N ASN A 154 -24.85 -5.10 -3.71
CA ASN A 154 -26.17 -4.66 -4.12
C ASN A 154 -26.25 -4.50 -5.65
N PHE A 155 -25.20 -4.00 -6.28
CA PHE A 155 -25.11 -3.89 -7.73
C PHE A 155 -25.10 -5.26 -8.40
N LEU A 156 -24.33 -6.22 -7.87
CA LEU A 156 -24.28 -7.59 -8.40
C LEU A 156 -25.66 -8.28 -8.27
N TRP A 157 -26.37 -8.09 -7.16
CA TRP A 157 -27.74 -8.58 -6.99
C TRP A 157 -28.71 -7.93 -7.97
N PHE A 158 -28.61 -6.61 -8.19
CA PHE A 158 -29.42 -5.90 -9.18
C PHE A 158 -29.19 -6.45 -10.58
N MET A 159 -27.92 -6.59 -11.01
CA MET A 159 -27.56 -7.15 -12.30
C MET A 159 -28.03 -8.61 -12.49
N GLY A 160 -27.88 -9.42 -11.44
CA GLY A 160 -28.39 -10.79 -11.44
C GLY A 160 -29.92 -10.86 -11.60
N SER A 161 -30.65 -9.97 -10.92
CA SER A 161 -32.11 -9.87 -11.01
C SER A 161 -32.57 -9.44 -12.40
N VAL A 162 -31.91 -8.47 -13.02
CA VAL A 162 -32.18 -8.03 -14.40
C VAL A 162 -31.94 -9.16 -15.39
N THR A 163 -30.85 -9.92 -15.21
CA THR A 163 -30.52 -11.05 -16.08
C THR A 163 -31.56 -12.19 -15.97
N LEU A 164 -32.19 -12.34 -14.81
CA LEU A 164 -33.19 -13.39 -14.55
C LEU A 164 -34.58 -13.01 -15.11
N LEU A 165 -34.85 -11.71 -15.26
CA LEU A 165 -36.11 -11.15 -15.80
C LEU A 165 -36.13 -11.05 -17.32
N LEU A 166 -34.97 -11.10 -17.98
CA LEU A 166 -34.81 -11.11 -19.44
C LEU A 166 -34.90 -12.55 -20.00
#